data_905c57bd353136a529694358a00b52c3
#
_entry.id   905c57bd353136a529694358a00b52c3
#
_cell.length_a   1.000
_cell.length_b   1.000
_cell.length_c   1.000
_cell.angle_alpha   90.00
_cell.angle_beta   90.00
_cell.angle_gamma   90.00
#
_symmetry.space_group_name_H-M   'P 1'
#
loop_
_entity.id
_entity.type
_entity.pdbx_description
1 polymer ?
#
loop_
_entity_poly.entity_id
_entity_poly.type
_entity_poly.pdbx_seq_one_letter_code
_entity_poly.pdbx_strand_id
1 'polypeptide(L)'
;RETWESGAGGAGGLLTATGFACSASSALTVTIGAGGVGNQGGGTPYTGTDGSNSVFSTITAIGGGAGGKYYLSGFDGGSGGGCGGHTTTAGDIGGSATAGQGHDGGTNVNTGSRDGGSGGGGAGSAGSSNSGIHAGDGGAGLQSSINGTSTYYCAGGAGSPGYPSGSYGDDGIGLVNAANRGHGGTTNEPVNGSSGVVIIRYLS
;
A
#
# COMPACT_ATOMS: atom_id res chain seq x y z
N ARG A 1 -20.75 -12.71 -5.72
CA ARG A 1 -19.30 -12.45 -5.89
C ARG A 1 -18.61 -13.12 -4.72
N GLU A 2 -17.80 -14.11 -4.98
CA GLU A 2 -16.96 -14.67 -3.96
C GLU A 2 -15.84 -13.67 -3.69
N THR A 3 -15.93 -13.02 -2.54
CA THR A 3 -14.88 -12.14 -2.04
C THR A 3 -13.79 -13.05 -1.49
N TRP A 4 -12.69 -13.11 -2.19
CA TRP A 4 -11.60 -14.01 -1.86
C TRP A 4 -10.57 -13.29 -1.01
N GLU A 5 -10.43 -13.70 0.18
CA GLU A 5 -9.41 -13.59 1.22
C GLU A 5 -8.10 -12.92 0.74
N SER A 6 -8.20 -11.69 0.28
CA SER A 6 -7.08 -10.95 -0.33
C SER A 6 -6.49 -9.95 0.63
N GLY A 7 -5.18 -9.89 0.69
CA GLY A 7 -4.44 -8.81 1.30
C GLY A 7 -4.53 -7.54 0.46
N ALA A 8 -4.40 -6.40 1.12
CA ALA A 8 -4.45 -5.10 0.46
C ALA A 8 -3.10 -4.64 -0.07
N GLY A 9 -3.10 -3.73 -1.03
CA GLY A 9 -1.89 -3.11 -1.53
C GLY A 9 -1.23 -2.20 -0.48
N GLY A 10 0.08 -2.24 -0.42
CA GLY A 10 0.90 -1.27 0.31
C GLY A 10 0.93 0.08 -0.40
N ALA A 11 1.18 1.13 0.33
CA ALA A 11 1.38 2.46 -0.22
C ALA A 11 2.72 2.60 -0.94
N GLY A 12 2.82 3.56 -1.84
CA GLY A 12 4.11 4.00 -2.38
C GLY A 12 4.99 4.58 -1.28
N GLY A 13 6.31 4.55 -1.48
CA GLY A 13 7.27 5.13 -0.57
C GLY A 13 7.11 6.65 -0.48
N LEU A 14 7.34 7.19 0.73
CA LEU A 14 7.33 8.63 0.96
C LEU A 14 8.74 9.09 1.32
N LEU A 15 9.27 10.03 0.54
CA LEU A 15 10.57 10.65 0.79
C LEU A 15 10.42 12.16 0.89
N THR A 16 11.15 12.73 1.82
CA THR A 16 11.30 14.19 1.96
C THR A 16 12.76 14.55 1.92
N ALA A 17 13.09 15.62 1.21
CA ALA A 17 14.44 16.16 1.16
C ALA A 17 14.39 17.68 1.30
N THR A 18 15.37 18.24 1.99
CA THR A 18 15.57 19.69 2.11
C THR A 18 16.93 20.06 1.53
N GLY A 19 17.07 21.29 1.04
CA GLY A 19 18.35 21.78 0.53
C GLY A 19 18.81 21.09 -0.77
N PHE A 20 17.88 20.54 -1.58
CA PHE A 20 18.24 19.97 -2.86
C PHE A 20 18.83 21.04 -3.78
N ALA A 21 20.08 20.85 -4.16
CA ALA A 21 20.77 21.82 -5.00
C ALA A 21 20.31 21.73 -6.45
N CYS A 22 19.77 22.82 -6.98
CA CYS A 22 19.43 22.96 -8.38
C CYS A 22 20.39 23.94 -9.05
N SER A 23 21.08 23.52 -10.10
CA SER A 23 21.87 24.43 -10.93
C SER A 23 20.96 25.18 -11.90
N ALA A 24 21.18 26.48 -12.07
CA ALA A 24 20.45 27.26 -13.07
C ALA A 24 20.61 26.63 -14.47
N SER A 25 19.53 26.58 -15.22
CA SER A 25 19.49 26.03 -16.59
C SER A 25 19.75 24.52 -16.71
N SER A 26 19.74 23.76 -15.60
CA SER A 26 19.79 22.29 -15.65
C SER A 26 18.38 21.70 -15.68
N ALA A 27 18.12 20.81 -16.65
CA ALA A 27 16.89 20.02 -16.66
C ALA A 27 16.93 18.93 -15.58
N LEU A 28 15.88 18.81 -14.80
CA LEU A 28 15.70 17.74 -13.82
C LEU A 28 14.61 16.79 -14.28
N THR A 29 14.89 15.49 -14.19
CA THR A 29 13.89 14.47 -14.51
C THR A 29 12.84 14.41 -13.39
N VAL A 30 11.58 14.47 -13.79
CA VAL A 30 10.43 14.22 -12.91
C VAL A 30 9.60 13.10 -13.53
N THR A 31 9.42 12.01 -12.81
CA THR A 31 8.55 10.91 -13.19
C THR A 31 7.54 10.67 -12.07
N ILE A 32 6.25 10.60 -12.40
CA ILE A 32 5.21 10.22 -11.46
C ILE A 32 4.85 8.77 -11.73
N GLY A 33 5.05 7.92 -10.72
CA GLY A 33 4.71 6.51 -10.79
C GLY A 33 3.19 6.29 -10.82
N ALA A 34 2.72 5.36 -11.64
CA ALA A 34 1.34 4.90 -11.60
C ALA A 34 1.08 4.05 -10.35
N GLY A 35 -0.14 4.07 -9.85
CA GLY A 35 -0.58 3.12 -8.83
C GLY A 35 -0.62 1.69 -9.38
N GLY A 36 -0.45 0.72 -8.50
CA GLY A 36 -0.62 -0.70 -8.84
C GLY A 36 -2.07 -1.00 -9.23
N VAL A 37 -2.26 -1.98 -10.08
CA VAL A 37 -3.60 -2.42 -10.52
C VAL A 37 -4.10 -3.50 -9.57
N GLY A 38 -5.29 -3.27 -8.98
CA GLY A 38 -5.99 -4.27 -8.18
C GLY A 38 -6.50 -5.42 -9.06
N ASN A 39 -6.54 -6.62 -8.52
CA ASN A 39 -7.07 -7.76 -9.26
C ASN A 39 -8.59 -7.69 -9.39
N GLN A 40 -9.09 -7.54 -10.62
CA GLN A 40 -10.51 -7.43 -10.96
C GLN A 40 -11.18 -8.78 -11.29
N GLY A 41 -10.46 -9.90 -11.30
CA GLY A 41 -10.95 -11.13 -11.91
C GLY A 41 -10.91 -12.38 -11.02
N GLY A 42 -11.94 -13.24 -11.19
CA GLY A 42 -12.11 -14.52 -10.50
C GLY A 42 -11.32 -15.69 -11.11
N GLY A 43 -10.05 -15.54 -11.45
CA GLY A 43 -9.18 -16.62 -11.94
C GLY A 43 -7.98 -16.85 -11.02
N THR A 44 -7.46 -18.09 -10.96
CA THR A 44 -6.24 -18.43 -10.22
C THR A 44 -5.00 -18.23 -11.07
N PRO A 45 -3.87 -17.80 -10.54
CA PRO A 45 -3.57 -16.99 -9.35
C PRO A 45 -3.24 -15.54 -9.75
N TYR A 46 -4.22 -14.67 -9.80
CA TYR A 46 -3.96 -13.28 -10.15
C TYR A 46 -3.74 -12.47 -8.87
N THR A 47 -2.50 -12.10 -8.63
CA THR A 47 -2.13 -11.01 -7.73
C THR A 47 -2.34 -9.68 -8.44
N GLY A 48 -2.59 -8.60 -7.68
CA GLY A 48 -2.45 -7.26 -8.23
C GLY A 48 -1.02 -7.01 -8.73
N THR A 49 -0.76 -5.84 -9.25
CA THR A 49 0.60 -5.42 -9.63
C THR A 49 1.12 -4.37 -8.66
N ASP A 50 2.44 -4.35 -8.49
CA ASP A 50 3.08 -3.28 -7.73
C ASP A 50 2.86 -1.92 -8.40
N GLY A 51 2.94 -0.87 -7.61
CA GLY A 51 3.01 0.49 -8.12
C GLY A 51 4.35 0.78 -8.80
N SER A 52 4.38 1.76 -9.67
CA SER A 52 5.62 2.22 -10.31
C SER A 52 6.33 3.26 -9.45
N ASN A 53 7.64 3.37 -9.61
CA ASN A 53 8.46 4.33 -8.88
C ASN A 53 8.19 5.77 -9.33
N SER A 54 8.19 6.70 -8.37
CA SER A 54 8.23 8.13 -8.64
C SER A 54 9.67 8.63 -8.49
N VAL A 55 10.12 9.48 -9.41
CA VAL A 55 11.50 9.97 -9.45
C VAL A 55 11.53 11.48 -9.51
N PHE A 56 12.38 12.09 -8.71
CA PHE A 56 12.81 13.47 -8.83
C PHE A 56 14.32 13.52 -8.87
N SER A 57 14.89 13.73 -10.05
CA SER A 57 16.34 13.71 -10.28
C SER A 57 17.00 12.39 -9.80
N THR A 58 17.73 12.43 -8.70
CA THR A 58 18.39 11.25 -8.09
C THR A 58 17.59 10.63 -6.95
N ILE A 59 16.46 11.22 -6.57
CA ILE A 59 15.60 10.74 -5.49
C ILE A 59 14.55 9.81 -6.12
N THR A 60 14.47 8.58 -5.64
CA THR A 60 13.49 7.59 -6.10
C THR A 60 12.63 7.11 -4.94
N ALA A 61 11.34 7.40 -4.99
CA ALA A 61 10.34 6.81 -4.14
C ALA A 61 9.82 5.52 -4.81
N ILE A 62 9.97 4.41 -4.13
CA ILE A 62 9.60 3.08 -4.64
C ILE A 62 8.08 2.94 -4.66
N GLY A 63 7.52 2.29 -5.67
CA GLY A 63 6.10 1.97 -5.74
C GLY A 63 5.66 1.06 -4.59
N GLY A 64 4.39 1.07 -4.24
CA GLY A 64 3.83 0.18 -3.20
C GLY A 64 3.77 -1.27 -3.66
N GLY A 65 3.97 -2.21 -2.76
CA GLY A 65 3.86 -3.64 -3.03
C GLY A 65 2.41 -4.09 -3.19
N ALA A 66 2.15 -5.02 -4.11
CA ALA A 66 0.82 -5.62 -4.30
C ALA A 66 0.40 -6.47 -3.09
N GLY A 67 -0.89 -6.52 -2.82
CA GLY A 67 -1.44 -7.45 -1.84
C GLY A 67 -1.39 -8.89 -2.33
N GLY A 68 -1.12 -9.82 -1.42
CA GLY A 68 -1.20 -11.25 -1.67
C GLY A 68 -2.65 -11.70 -1.82
N LYS A 69 -2.90 -12.73 -2.61
CA LYS A 69 -4.21 -13.36 -2.75
C LYS A 69 -4.16 -14.78 -2.23
N TYR A 70 -5.19 -15.17 -1.49
CA TYR A 70 -5.38 -16.54 -1.03
C TYR A 70 -4.20 -17.03 -0.16
N TYR A 71 -3.32 -17.88 -0.66
CA TYR A 71 -2.15 -18.46 0.01
C TYR A 71 -0.85 -17.68 -0.25
N LEU A 72 -0.94 -16.44 -0.70
CA LEU A 72 0.26 -15.71 -1.11
C LEU A 72 0.62 -14.62 -0.11
N SER A 73 1.90 -14.52 0.15
CA SER A 73 2.51 -13.39 0.84
C SER A 73 2.22 -12.08 0.11
N GLY A 74 2.24 -10.97 0.83
CA GLY A 74 2.28 -9.65 0.23
C GLY A 74 3.61 -9.40 -0.48
N PHE A 75 3.63 -8.47 -1.41
CA PHE A 75 4.82 -8.12 -2.19
C PHE A 75 5.55 -6.95 -1.54
N ASP A 76 6.87 -6.93 -1.69
CA ASP A 76 7.72 -5.84 -1.19
C ASP A 76 7.48 -4.56 -2.00
N GLY A 77 7.71 -3.40 -1.37
CA GLY A 77 7.53 -2.12 -2.03
C GLY A 77 8.08 -0.94 -1.25
N GLY A 78 7.67 0.26 -1.59
CA GLY A 78 7.89 1.44 -0.76
C GLY A 78 7.30 1.22 0.64
N SER A 79 6.03 0.80 0.68
CA SER A 79 5.42 0.05 1.78
C SER A 79 4.99 -1.31 1.26
N GLY A 80 5.05 -2.34 2.10
CA GLY A 80 4.71 -3.71 1.72
C GLY A 80 3.21 -3.96 1.61
N GLY A 81 2.80 -4.84 0.70
CA GLY A 81 1.42 -5.33 0.61
C GLY A 81 1.06 -6.27 1.76
N GLY A 82 -0.22 -6.34 2.15
CA GLY A 82 -0.74 -7.31 3.10
C GLY A 82 -0.77 -8.72 2.50
N CYS A 83 -0.64 -9.77 3.31
CA CYS A 83 -0.79 -11.14 2.83
C CYS A 83 -2.24 -11.52 2.60
N GLY A 84 -2.48 -12.51 1.73
CA GLY A 84 -3.78 -13.14 1.56
C GLY A 84 -4.21 -13.93 2.79
N GLY A 85 -5.51 -14.21 2.86
CA GLY A 85 -6.08 -15.09 3.88
C GLY A 85 -6.07 -16.56 3.44
N HIS A 86 -6.78 -17.39 4.20
CA HIS A 86 -7.05 -18.80 3.92
C HIS A 86 -5.81 -19.68 3.87
N THR A 87 -5.09 -19.83 4.95
CA THR A 87 -4.01 -20.82 5.01
C THR A 87 -4.27 -21.90 6.03
N THR A 88 -3.99 -23.13 5.62
CA THR A 88 -3.73 -24.24 6.53
C THR A 88 -2.24 -24.34 6.85
N THR A 89 -1.42 -23.47 6.28
CA THR A 89 0.03 -23.48 6.39
C THR A 89 0.48 -22.13 6.96
N ALA A 90 1.10 -22.16 8.13
CA ALA A 90 1.75 -20.98 8.67
C ALA A 90 2.91 -20.56 7.75
N GLY A 91 2.97 -19.29 7.36
CA GLY A 91 4.11 -18.80 6.59
C GLY A 91 3.82 -17.64 5.64
N ASP A 92 2.57 -17.31 5.40
CA ASP A 92 2.27 -16.15 4.56
C ASP A 92 2.50 -14.85 5.36
N ILE A 93 3.44 -14.08 4.90
CA ILE A 93 3.88 -12.84 5.54
C ILE A 93 3.46 -11.63 4.69
N GLY A 94 3.29 -10.50 5.35
CA GLY A 94 3.18 -9.23 4.65
C GLY A 94 4.47 -8.93 3.88
N GLY A 95 4.36 -8.20 2.78
CA GLY A 95 5.52 -7.69 2.06
C GLY A 95 6.35 -6.74 2.92
N SER A 96 7.64 -6.71 2.69
CA SER A 96 8.56 -5.83 3.40
C SER A 96 8.55 -4.42 2.78
N ALA A 97 8.73 -3.42 3.62
CA ALA A 97 8.92 -2.05 3.16
C ALA A 97 10.37 -1.76 2.77
N THR A 98 10.55 -0.82 1.87
CA THR A 98 11.85 -0.20 1.64
C THR A 98 12.21 0.69 2.83
N ALA A 99 13.35 0.41 3.45
CA ALA A 99 13.81 1.14 4.64
C ALA A 99 13.79 2.67 4.42
N GLY A 100 13.19 3.39 5.34
CA GLY A 100 13.07 4.86 5.31
C GLY A 100 12.02 5.40 4.32
N GLN A 101 11.22 4.53 3.68
CA GLN A 101 10.19 4.96 2.74
C GLN A 101 8.77 4.59 3.18
N GLY A 102 8.61 3.57 4.00
CA GLY A 102 7.31 3.10 4.48
C GLY A 102 7.43 2.00 5.52
N HIS A 103 6.36 1.24 5.70
CA HIS A 103 6.26 0.13 6.66
C HIS A 103 5.73 -1.15 6.02
N ASP A 104 5.97 -2.27 6.68
CA ASP A 104 5.59 -3.60 6.21
C ASP A 104 4.07 -3.77 6.15
N GLY A 105 3.62 -4.67 5.29
CA GLY A 105 2.25 -5.16 5.28
C GLY A 105 1.98 -6.11 6.45
N GLY A 106 0.69 -6.29 6.78
CA GLY A 106 0.25 -7.23 7.81
C GLY A 106 0.46 -8.68 7.41
N THR A 107 0.74 -9.53 8.38
CA THR A 107 0.92 -10.99 8.21
C THR A 107 -0.38 -11.74 8.49
N ASN A 108 -0.50 -12.98 8.05
CA ASN A 108 -1.61 -13.84 8.40
C ASN A 108 -1.41 -14.47 9.78
N VAL A 109 -2.37 -14.24 10.68
CA VAL A 109 -2.45 -14.94 11.98
C VAL A 109 -3.31 -16.18 11.77
N ASN A 110 -2.70 -17.26 11.27
CA ASN A 110 -3.39 -18.50 10.97
C ASN A 110 -4.17 -19.04 12.18
N THR A 111 -5.49 -18.88 12.16
CA THR A 111 -6.39 -19.41 13.19
C THR A 111 -7.27 -20.55 12.68
N GLY A 112 -7.21 -20.88 11.39
CA GLY A 112 -8.02 -21.93 10.77
C GLY A 112 -8.20 -21.75 9.27
N SER A 113 -9.14 -22.50 8.70
CA SER A 113 -9.52 -22.37 7.29
C SER A 113 -10.36 -21.10 7.10
N ARG A 114 -10.00 -20.28 6.13
CA ARG A 114 -10.68 -19.06 5.69
C ARG A 114 -10.49 -17.84 6.60
N ASP A 115 -9.24 -17.55 6.93
CA ASP A 115 -8.86 -16.30 7.59
C ASP A 115 -8.99 -15.13 6.60
N GLY A 116 -9.23 -13.93 7.11
CA GLY A 116 -9.24 -12.71 6.31
C GLY A 116 -7.84 -12.35 5.80
N GLY A 117 -7.77 -11.55 4.75
CA GLY A 117 -6.53 -10.94 4.30
C GLY A 117 -6.07 -9.81 5.20
N SER A 118 -4.79 -9.53 5.20
CA SER A 118 -4.16 -8.50 6.04
C SER A 118 -4.12 -7.15 5.33
N GLY A 119 -3.93 -6.07 6.09
CA GLY A 119 -3.81 -4.72 5.58
C GLY A 119 -2.44 -4.46 4.95
N GLY A 120 -2.38 -3.58 3.97
CA GLY A 120 -1.13 -3.06 3.39
C GLY A 120 -0.46 -2.04 4.30
N GLY A 121 0.87 -1.96 4.25
CA GLY A 121 1.64 -0.95 4.99
C GLY A 121 1.42 0.47 4.45
N GLY A 122 1.54 1.45 5.32
CA GLY A 122 1.52 2.88 4.99
C GLY A 122 2.87 3.55 5.29
N ALA A 123 3.00 4.82 4.95
CA ALA A 123 4.21 5.58 5.28
C ALA A 123 4.34 5.88 6.78
N GLY A 124 3.23 5.93 7.51
CA GLY A 124 3.20 6.26 8.93
C GLY A 124 3.17 5.06 9.88
N SER A 125 2.65 3.91 9.44
CA SER A 125 2.62 2.67 10.23
C SER A 125 2.50 1.44 9.36
N ALA A 126 2.84 0.28 9.95
CA ALA A 126 2.60 -1.02 9.32
C ALA A 126 1.11 -1.30 9.14
N GLY A 127 0.77 -2.17 8.18
CA GLY A 127 -0.55 -2.75 8.08
C GLY A 127 -0.80 -3.76 9.20
N SER A 128 -2.06 -3.91 9.60
CA SER A 128 -2.46 -4.86 10.63
C SER A 128 -2.58 -6.26 10.06
N SER A 129 -2.23 -7.25 10.88
CA SER A 129 -2.55 -8.65 10.60
C SER A 129 -4.06 -8.87 10.69
N ASN A 130 -4.57 -9.87 9.97
CA ASN A 130 -5.93 -10.33 10.16
C ASN A 130 -6.17 -10.89 11.57
N SER A 131 -7.44 -11.04 11.97
CA SER A 131 -7.86 -11.70 13.21
C SER A 131 -8.93 -12.74 12.91
N GLY A 132 -8.51 -13.96 12.59
CA GLY A 132 -9.37 -15.01 12.09
C GLY A 132 -10.07 -14.57 10.79
N ILE A 133 -11.39 -14.68 10.75
CA ILE A 133 -12.21 -14.30 9.57
C ILE A 133 -12.23 -12.78 9.31
N HIS A 134 -11.79 -11.96 10.25
CA HIS A 134 -11.77 -10.51 10.11
C HIS A 134 -10.48 -10.04 9.43
N ALA A 135 -10.60 -9.10 8.55
CA ALA A 135 -9.47 -8.55 7.82
C ALA A 135 -8.62 -7.60 8.67
N GLY A 136 -7.37 -7.41 8.27
CA GLY A 136 -6.47 -6.43 8.85
C GLY A 136 -6.66 -5.03 8.28
N ASP A 137 -6.43 -4.02 9.11
CA ASP A 137 -6.50 -2.60 8.74
C ASP A 137 -5.27 -2.15 7.97
N GLY A 138 -5.45 -1.19 7.09
CA GLY A 138 -4.35 -0.52 6.39
C GLY A 138 -3.49 0.34 7.32
N GLY A 139 -2.20 0.40 7.02
CA GLY A 139 -1.26 1.27 7.73
C GLY A 139 -1.54 2.75 7.47
N ALA A 140 -1.38 3.59 8.48
CA ALA A 140 -1.61 5.03 8.37
C ALA A 140 -0.66 5.68 7.36
N GLY A 141 -1.14 6.70 6.65
CA GLY A 141 -0.30 7.61 5.88
C GLY A 141 0.51 8.54 6.78
N LEU A 142 1.46 9.22 6.20
CA LEU A 142 2.22 10.26 6.87
C LEU A 142 1.75 11.65 6.45
N GLN A 143 1.61 12.53 7.43
CA GLN A 143 1.11 13.88 7.22
C GLN A 143 2.23 14.83 6.78
N SER A 144 1.96 15.64 5.78
CA SER A 144 2.87 16.69 5.32
C SER A 144 2.12 17.98 5.04
N SER A 145 2.73 19.10 5.36
CA SER A 145 2.23 20.46 5.06
C SER A 145 3.06 21.18 4.00
N ILE A 146 3.82 20.45 3.20
CA ILE A 146 4.71 21.04 2.19
C ILE A 146 3.97 21.93 1.18
N ASN A 147 2.73 21.60 0.86
CA ASN A 147 1.86 22.37 -0.03
C ASN A 147 1.07 23.50 0.67
N GLY A 148 1.34 23.76 1.95
CA GLY A 148 0.63 24.75 2.76
C GLY A 148 -0.60 24.22 3.49
N THR A 149 -1.05 23.00 3.18
CA THR A 149 -2.19 22.35 3.83
C THR A 149 -1.75 21.00 4.41
N SER A 150 -2.14 20.73 5.67
CA SER A 150 -1.84 19.42 6.29
C SER A 150 -2.58 18.31 5.56
N THR A 151 -1.85 17.46 4.88
CA THR A 151 -2.38 16.42 3.99
C THR A 151 -1.68 15.09 4.28
N TYR A 152 -2.46 14.00 4.34
CA TYR A 152 -1.92 12.66 4.43
C TYR A 152 -1.52 12.13 3.05
N TYR A 153 -0.40 11.44 3.00
CA TYR A 153 0.14 10.74 1.83
C TYR A 153 0.49 9.30 2.19
N CYS A 154 0.43 8.42 1.20
CA CYS A 154 0.91 7.06 1.30
C CYS A 154 0.29 6.26 2.46
N ALA A 155 -1.04 6.20 2.55
CA ALA A 155 -1.75 5.29 3.44
C ALA A 155 -1.93 3.91 2.77
N GLY A 156 -1.86 2.84 3.55
CA GLY A 156 -2.10 1.47 3.10
C GLY A 156 -3.59 1.14 2.95
N GLY A 157 -3.92 0.17 2.13
CA GLY A 157 -5.30 -0.28 1.95
C GLY A 157 -5.72 -1.35 2.97
N ALA A 158 -7.02 -1.55 3.13
CA ALA A 158 -7.62 -2.55 4.01
C ALA A 158 -7.75 -3.93 3.36
N GLY A 159 -7.55 -5.00 4.13
CA GLY A 159 -7.74 -6.38 3.71
C GLY A 159 -9.22 -6.76 3.54
N SER A 160 -9.51 -7.90 2.91
CA SER A 160 -10.86 -8.46 2.77
C SER A 160 -11.14 -9.56 3.81
N PRO A 161 -12.39 -9.71 4.28
CA PRO A 161 -12.75 -10.76 5.22
C PRO A 161 -12.65 -12.16 4.60
N GLY A 162 -12.44 -13.16 5.43
CA GLY A 162 -12.39 -14.57 5.03
C GLY A 162 -13.77 -15.21 4.81
N TYR A 163 -14.81 -14.65 5.44
CA TYR A 163 -16.20 -15.09 5.34
C TYR A 163 -17.14 -13.90 5.20
N PRO A 164 -18.36 -14.10 4.66
CA PRO A 164 -19.37 -13.04 4.63
C PRO A 164 -19.74 -12.49 6.02
N SER A 165 -19.50 -13.25 7.08
CA SER A 165 -19.69 -12.83 8.48
C SER A 165 -18.47 -12.11 9.07
N GLY A 166 -17.34 -12.10 8.38
CA GLY A 166 -16.16 -11.31 8.78
C GLY A 166 -16.34 -9.82 8.46
N SER A 167 -15.58 -8.98 9.12
CA SER A 167 -15.50 -7.56 8.78
C SER A 167 -14.34 -7.28 7.84
N TYR A 168 -14.53 -6.30 6.97
CA TYR A 168 -13.42 -5.67 6.27
C TYR A 168 -12.56 -4.92 7.28
N GLY A 169 -11.27 -4.79 6.99
CA GLY A 169 -10.41 -3.88 7.72
C GLY A 169 -10.77 -2.41 7.41
N ASP A 170 -10.32 -1.52 8.25
CA ASP A 170 -10.38 -0.08 7.98
C ASP A 170 -9.19 0.34 7.11
N ASP A 171 -9.45 1.23 6.17
CA ASP A 171 -8.37 1.81 5.39
C ASP A 171 -7.44 2.65 6.28
N GLY A 172 -6.16 2.68 5.95
CA GLY A 172 -5.18 3.47 6.69
C GLY A 172 -5.58 4.95 6.79
N ILE A 173 -5.33 5.57 7.94
CA ILE A 173 -5.65 6.98 8.16
C ILE A 173 -5.05 7.82 7.04
N GLY A 174 -5.90 8.58 6.36
CA GLY A 174 -5.54 9.42 5.22
C GLY A 174 -5.91 8.84 3.85
N LEU A 175 -6.37 7.59 3.79
CA LEU A 175 -6.89 6.99 2.56
C LEU A 175 -8.33 7.46 2.34
N VAL A 176 -8.50 8.67 1.90
CA VAL A 176 -9.80 9.21 1.49
C VAL A 176 -9.73 9.40 0.00
N ASN A 177 -10.14 8.42 -0.81
CA ASN A 177 -10.34 8.48 -2.28
C ASN A 177 -9.58 9.60 -3.02
N ALA A 178 -8.39 9.92 -2.57
CA ALA A 178 -7.62 11.04 -3.07
C ALA A 178 -6.62 10.57 -4.10
N ALA A 179 -6.91 10.86 -5.35
CA ALA A 179 -5.95 10.68 -6.45
C ALA A 179 -4.61 11.37 -6.14
N ASN A 180 -3.54 10.84 -6.69
CA ASN A 180 -2.22 11.45 -6.67
C ASN A 180 -1.61 11.63 -5.26
N ARG A 181 -1.75 10.63 -4.40
CA ARG A 181 -1.15 10.64 -3.05
C ARG A 181 -0.37 9.38 -2.70
N GLY A 182 -0.20 8.46 -3.65
CA GLY A 182 0.56 7.23 -3.46
C GLY A 182 -0.10 6.22 -2.50
N HIS A 183 -1.42 6.24 -2.34
CA HIS A 183 -2.13 5.29 -1.49
C HIS A 183 -2.15 3.87 -2.06
N GLY A 184 -2.15 2.87 -1.18
CA GLY A 184 -2.36 1.47 -1.53
C GLY A 184 -3.80 1.20 -1.98
N GLY A 185 -3.98 0.13 -2.77
CA GLY A 185 -5.31 -0.33 -3.19
C GLY A 185 -6.03 -1.07 -2.07
N THR A 186 -7.35 -0.89 -1.96
CA THR A 186 -8.20 -1.57 -0.98
C THR A 186 -8.87 -2.81 -1.59
N THR A 187 -9.38 -3.69 -0.77
CA THR A 187 -10.07 -4.92 -1.22
C THR A 187 -11.60 -4.84 -1.12
N ASN A 188 -12.14 -3.85 -0.44
CA ASN A 188 -13.58 -3.68 -0.23
C ASN A 188 -14.33 -3.41 -1.55
N GLU A 189 -13.76 -2.57 -2.38
CA GLU A 189 -14.00 -2.47 -3.82
C GLU A 189 -12.62 -2.65 -4.44
N PRO A 190 -12.42 -3.50 -5.46
CA PRO A 190 -11.08 -3.68 -6.01
C PRO A 190 -10.61 -2.37 -6.64
N VAL A 191 -10.03 -1.55 -5.79
CA VAL A 191 -9.56 -0.21 -6.13
C VAL A 191 -8.07 -0.29 -6.39
N ASN A 192 -7.66 0.22 -7.52
CA ASN A 192 -6.24 0.38 -7.83
C ASN A 192 -5.57 1.31 -6.80
N GLY A 193 -4.30 1.10 -6.57
CA GLY A 193 -3.51 2.09 -5.86
C GLY A 193 -3.54 3.44 -6.58
N SER A 194 -3.40 4.54 -5.85
CA SER A 194 -3.33 5.86 -6.46
C SER A 194 -1.93 6.14 -7.01
N SER A 195 -1.84 6.97 -8.05
CA SER A 195 -0.55 7.45 -8.56
C SER A 195 0.21 8.23 -7.49
N GLY A 196 1.53 8.27 -7.63
CA GLY A 196 2.39 9.10 -6.80
C GLY A 196 2.22 10.60 -7.05
N VAL A 197 3.01 11.39 -6.36
CA VAL A 197 3.12 12.84 -6.52
C VAL A 197 4.55 13.29 -6.22
N VAL A 198 5.00 14.30 -6.91
CA VAL A 198 6.23 15.04 -6.58
C VAL A 198 5.84 16.48 -6.26
N ILE A 199 6.19 16.95 -5.07
CA ILE A 199 5.90 18.32 -4.63
C ILE A 199 7.22 19.03 -4.38
N ILE A 200 7.43 20.15 -5.04
CA ILE A 200 8.63 20.97 -4.91
C ILE A 200 8.23 22.32 -4.32
N ARG A 201 8.88 22.68 -3.23
CA ARG A 201 8.75 24.01 -2.61
C ARG A 201 10.10 24.71 -2.60
N TYR A 202 10.14 25.91 -3.10
CA TYR A 202 11.32 26.76 -3.07
C TYR A 202 11.00 28.09 -2.39
N LEU A 203 12.02 28.67 -1.78
CA LEU A 203 11.92 30.02 -1.23
C LEU A 203 12.14 31.01 -2.38
N SER A 204 11.24 31.96 -2.51
CA SER A 204 11.38 33.10 -3.44
C SER A 204 12.07 34.26 -2.76
#